data_c0859dd7030ff2aa9ba2ec556b907608
#
_entry.id   c0859dd7030ff2aa9ba2ec556b907608
#
_cell.length_a   1.000
_cell.length_b   1.000
_cell.length_c   1.000
_cell.angle_alpha   90.00
_cell.angle_beta   90.00
_cell.angle_gamma   90.00
#
_symmetry.space_group_name_H-M   'P 1'
#
loop_
_entity.id
_entity.type
_entity.pdbx_description
1 polymer ?
#
loop_
_entity_poly.entity_id
_entity_poly.type
_entity_poly.pdbx_seq_one_letter_code
_entity_poly.pdbx_strand_id
1 'polypeptide(L)'
;MDTSSIITGTTLNRYQLGIPSCTASLDVEEFSGAEKLSELYYYTITFTSAEKNIDAAQLLSKPAMLTMGGGALQQLADCKRVHGVITTFRRVNRSEDQSTYQITLQPFLSLLDKQFRSHRFFVNKSVPEVVEQVLQEHHLHDWEYEFNLKQHYPRREQINQYQESDLAFIQRLLAEVGIFYFFTLQEEAQSEVVHFADAQRALMFDKTLPVNSPSGMSDSGTESIWGLSITHNVVEANVTTRDYNPRDAQSVLQSATADMTRGNGEGLTYGEVYHYKLRHRERGDKIDPQTETANFYARLDHERFLAHQTLITASSTAAWLAPAQVLTVTDSLPSTLPAPVQDPLLITGTGFTTSRREALRVSLLAVPYSETLCWRPPLLPRPKVTGTMTAR
;
A
#
# COMPACT_ATOMS: atom_id res chain seq x y z
N MET A 1 46.79 14.84 13.37
CA MET A 1 45.55 14.57 12.67
C MET A 1 44.43 15.04 13.58
N ASP A 2 43.81 16.07 13.18
CA ASP A 2 42.84 16.83 14.00
C ASP A 2 41.50 16.10 14.01
N THR A 3 41.12 15.56 15.16
CA THR A 3 39.88 14.83 15.39
C THR A 3 38.65 15.73 15.52
N SER A 4 38.83 17.06 15.41
CA SER A 4 37.75 18.04 15.52
C SER A 4 36.91 18.23 14.27
N SER A 5 37.33 17.70 13.09
CA SER A 5 36.60 17.84 11.82
C SER A 5 35.53 16.78 11.59
N ILE A 6 35.46 15.74 12.43
CA ILE A 6 34.49 14.65 12.28
C ILE A 6 33.16 14.96 13.02
N ILE A 7 33.16 15.92 13.93
CA ILE A 7 31.97 16.20 14.78
C ILE A 7 31.07 17.31 14.21
N THR A 8 31.51 18.05 13.21
CA THR A 8 30.74 19.18 12.65
C THR A 8 29.70 18.77 11.57
N GLY A 9 29.56 17.48 11.24
CA GLY A 9 28.61 17.01 10.28
C GLY A 9 27.43 16.20 10.87
N THR A 10 27.39 15.93 12.16
CA THR A 10 26.26 15.24 12.80
C THR A 10 25.16 16.24 13.11
N THR A 11 24.22 16.39 12.18
CA THR A 11 22.95 17.04 12.48
C THR A 11 22.27 16.28 13.62
N LEU A 12 21.96 16.98 14.70
CA LEU A 12 21.14 16.50 15.82
C LEU A 12 19.70 16.19 15.40
N ASN A 13 19.41 16.30 14.11
CA ASN A 13 18.09 16.08 13.56
C ASN A 13 17.81 14.57 13.44
N ARG A 14 16.73 14.12 14.06
CA ARG A 14 16.24 12.73 14.00
C ARG A 14 15.74 12.33 12.60
N TYR A 15 15.59 13.29 11.72
CA TYR A 15 15.04 13.10 10.38
C TYR A 15 16.02 13.63 9.34
N GLN A 16 16.32 12.82 8.35
CA GLN A 16 17.26 13.17 7.30
C GLN A 16 16.60 13.04 5.94
N LEU A 17 16.80 14.03 5.09
CA LEU A 17 16.39 14.01 3.69
C LEU A 17 17.65 14.02 2.82
N GLY A 18 17.83 12.95 2.05
CA GLY A 18 18.91 12.81 1.08
C GLY A 18 18.35 12.94 -0.35
N ILE A 19 18.91 13.86 -1.13
CA ILE A 19 18.59 14.05 -2.55
C ILE A 19 19.93 14.08 -3.30
N PRO A 20 20.36 12.96 -3.92
CA PRO A 20 21.70 12.87 -4.54
C PRO A 20 21.98 13.92 -5.63
N SER A 21 20.93 14.38 -6.32
CA SER A 21 21.04 15.42 -7.35
C SER A 21 21.11 16.86 -6.81
N CYS A 22 20.95 17.04 -5.51
CA CYS A 22 20.96 18.37 -4.85
C CYS A 22 22.12 18.47 -3.86
N THR A 23 23.00 19.44 -4.06
CA THR A 23 24.17 19.68 -3.19
C THR A 23 23.87 20.62 -2.02
N ALA A 24 22.68 21.23 -1.99
CA ALA A 24 22.27 22.10 -0.91
C ALA A 24 22.13 21.36 0.42
N SER A 25 22.40 22.02 1.53
CA SER A 25 22.08 21.49 2.85
C SER A 25 20.58 21.50 3.06
N LEU A 26 20.01 20.35 3.39
CA LEU A 26 18.58 20.14 3.58
C LEU A 26 18.32 19.81 5.06
N ASP A 27 17.58 20.66 5.73
CA ASP A 27 17.27 20.49 7.15
C ASP A 27 15.76 20.31 7.34
N VAL A 28 15.33 19.06 7.64
CA VAL A 28 13.91 18.70 7.74
C VAL A 28 13.26 19.39 8.93
N GLU A 29 12.17 20.09 8.69
CA GLU A 29 11.38 20.75 9.74
C GLU A 29 10.20 19.90 10.19
N GLU A 30 9.48 19.37 9.24
CA GLU A 30 8.28 18.57 9.46
C GLU A 30 8.01 17.65 8.26
N PHE A 31 7.31 16.58 8.50
CA PHE A 31 6.72 15.80 7.44
C PHE A 31 5.41 15.12 7.88
N SER A 32 4.60 14.82 6.92
CA SER A 32 3.45 13.92 7.05
C SER A 32 3.43 12.96 5.89
N GLY A 33 2.94 11.75 6.12
CA GLY A 33 2.84 10.75 5.07
C GLY A 33 1.86 9.66 5.40
N ALA A 34 1.50 8.87 4.41
CA ALA A 34 0.65 7.71 4.56
C ALA A 34 1.06 6.58 3.60
N GLU A 35 0.95 5.37 4.09
CA GLU A 35 1.18 4.13 3.34
C GLU A 35 -0.04 3.22 3.53
N LYS A 36 -0.56 2.63 2.44
CA LYS A 36 -1.69 1.69 2.48
C LYS A 36 -1.49 0.55 1.51
N LEU A 37 -2.09 -0.59 1.81
CA LEU A 37 -2.15 -1.71 0.88
C LEU A 37 -2.85 -1.28 -0.42
N SER A 38 -2.25 -1.62 -1.54
CA SER A 38 -2.76 -1.35 -2.89
C SER A 38 -2.99 0.13 -3.22
N GLU A 39 -2.24 1.00 -2.52
CA GLU A 39 -2.18 2.43 -2.82
C GLU A 39 -0.71 2.89 -2.87
N LEU A 40 -0.45 3.96 -3.60
CA LEU A 40 0.85 4.60 -3.59
C LEU A 40 1.04 5.36 -2.28
N TYR A 41 2.18 5.19 -1.64
CA TYR A 41 2.51 6.05 -0.51
C TYR A 41 2.87 7.46 -0.96
N TYR A 42 2.72 8.41 -0.06
CA TYR A 42 3.19 9.78 -0.24
C TYR A 42 3.71 10.33 1.08
N TYR A 43 4.71 11.18 0.98
CA TYR A 43 5.25 11.97 2.09
C TYR A 43 5.40 13.41 1.64
N THR A 44 4.79 14.31 2.38
CA THR A 44 4.97 15.75 2.22
C THR A 44 6.02 16.19 3.23
N ILE A 45 7.15 16.66 2.75
CA ILE A 45 8.32 16.97 3.57
C ILE A 45 8.64 18.44 3.43
N THR A 46 8.63 19.18 4.55
CA THR A 46 9.04 20.57 4.64
C THR A 46 10.45 20.64 5.20
N PHE A 47 11.33 21.35 4.52
CA PHE A 47 12.72 21.52 4.93
C PHE A 47 13.19 22.95 4.68
N THR A 48 14.23 23.35 5.40
CA THR A 48 14.94 24.62 5.20
C THR A 48 16.31 24.40 4.58
N SER A 49 16.76 25.39 3.86
CA SER A 49 18.11 25.44 3.28
C SER A 49 18.65 26.87 3.24
N ALA A 50 19.97 27.01 3.42
CA ALA A 50 20.66 28.27 3.19
C ALA A 50 20.66 28.67 1.71
N GLU A 51 20.51 27.68 0.80
CA GLU A 51 20.32 27.94 -0.63
C GLU A 51 18.96 28.59 -0.87
N LYS A 52 18.97 29.83 -1.31
CA LYS A 52 17.76 30.66 -1.44
C LYS A 52 16.93 30.34 -2.66
N ASN A 53 17.50 29.67 -3.64
CA ASN A 53 16.84 29.36 -4.90
C ASN A 53 17.31 28.01 -5.46
N ILE A 54 16.85 26.94 -4.86
CA ILE A 54 17.12 25.59 -5.37
C ILE A 54 16.40 25.43 -6.72
N ASP A 55 17.14 24.97 -7.73
CA ASP A 55 16.59 24.72 -9.07
C ASP A 55 15.66 23.50 -9.05
N ALA A 56 14.46 23.66 -9.55
CA ALA A 56 13.47 22.59 -9.67
C ALA A 56 13.97 21.39 -10.51
N ALA A 57 14.86 21.63 -11.48
CA ALA A 57 15.45 20.57 -12.28
C ALA A 57 16.36 19.61 -11.49
N GLN A 58 16.88 20.06 -10.34
CA GLN A 58 17.65 19.21 -9.45
C GLN A 58 16.78 18.31 -8.57
N LEU A 59 15.49 18.59 -8.47
CA LEU A 59 14.57 17.92 -7.55
C LEU A 59 13.49 17.11 -8.26
N LEU A 60 12.78 17.67 -9.21
CA LEU A 60 11.65 17.03 -9.86
C LEU A 60 12.05 15.77 -10.62
N SER A 61 11.30 14.70 -10.39
CA SER A 61 11.55 13.35 -10.94
C SER A 61 12.90 12.75 -10.53
N LYS A 62 13.54 13.29 -9.50
CA LYS A 62 14.81 12.78 -8.96
C LYS A 62 14.57 11.88 -7.76
N PRO A 63 15.41 10.86 -7.56
CA PRO A 63 15.33 10.02 -6.38
C PRO A 63 15.65 10.79 -5.11
N ALA A 64 14.95 10.44 -4.06
CA ALA A 64 15.18 10.98 -2.73
C ALA A 64 14.89 9.92 -1.67
N MET A 65 15.49 10.08 -0.49
CA MET A 65 15.31 9.20 0.65
C MET A 65 15.03 10.01 1.91
N LEU A 66 13.94 9.68 2.58
CA LEU A 66 13.62 10.14 3.91
C LEU A 66 14.01 9.08 4.93
N THR A 67 14.85 9.42 5.90
CA THR A 67 15.23 8.55 7.01
C THR A 67 14.59 9.07 8.30
N MET A 68 13.88 8.18 9.01
CA MET A 68 13.20 8.46 10.29
C MET A 68 13.84 7.64 11.40
N GLY A 69 14.12 8.29 12.55
CA GLY A 69 14.55 7.61 13.76
C GLY A 69 16.06 7.49 13.97
N GLY A 70 16.90 8.13 13.16
CA GLY A 70 18.37 8.05 13.26
C GLY A 70 19.00 9.19 14.05
N GLY A 71 18.66 9.39 15.33
CA GLY A 71 19.46 10.29 16.18
C GLY A 71 20.87 9.73 16.46
N ALA A 72 21.85 10.60 16.82
CA ALA A 72 23.27 10.26 16.97
C ALA A 72 23.59 9.09 17.96
N LEU A 73 22.58 8.58 18.66
CA LEU A 73 22.69 7.49 19.65
C LEU A 73 21.86 6.25 19.28
N GLN A 74 21.05 6.28 18.22
CA GLN A 74 20.29 5.11 17.76
C GLN A 74 21.04 4.38 16.66
N GLN A 75 21.10 3.06 16.78
CA GLN A 75 21.72 2.23 15.75
C GLN A 75 20.93 2.37 14.43
N LEU A 76 21.63 2.44 13.32
CA LEU A 76 21.05 2.52 11.97
C LEU A 76 20.04 1.41 11.64
N ALA A 77 20.07 0.31 12.40
CA ALA A 77 19.17 -0.83 12.26
C ALA A 77 17.70 -0.53 12.61
N ASP A 78 17.44 0.48 13.44
CA ASP A 78 16.09 0.82 13.91
C ASP A 78 15.44 1.98 13.13
N CYS A 79 16.09 2.42 12.05
CA CYS A 79 15.59 3.54 11.24
C CYS A 79 14.68 3.06 10.11
N LYS A 80 13.54 3.71 9.97
CA LYS A 80 12.75 3.58 8.73
C LYS A 80 13.33 4.47 7.65
N ARG A 81 13.51 3.91 6.47
CA ARG A 81 13.90 4.65 5.27
C ARG A 81 12.82 4.52 4.22
N VAL A 82 12.45 5.64 3.64
CA VAL A 82 11.48 5.70 2.54
C VAL A 82 12.19 6.30 1.34
N HIS A 83 12.34 5.50 0.30
CA HIS A 83 12.87 5.92 -0.99
C HIS A 83 11.74 6.21 -1.96
N GLY A 84 11.95 7.11 -2.90
CA GLY A 84 11.00 7.39 -3.96
C GLY A 84 11.51 8.49 -4.88
N VAL A 85 10.59 9.06 -5.63
CA VAL A 85 10.85 10.20 -6.52
C VAL A 85 10.10 11.43 -6.04
N ILE A 86 10.67 12.59 -6.30
CA ILE A 86 10.04 13.87 -5.97
C ILE A 86 9.06 14.23 -7.09
N THR A 87 7.78 14.27 -6.77
CA THR A 87 6.70 14.55 -7.72
C THR A 87 6.22 15.99 -7.69
N THR A 88 6.45 16.69 -6.59
CA THR A 88 6.09 18.10 -6.41
C THR A 88 7.18 18.82 -5.65
N PHE A 89 7.47 20.04 -6.05
CA PHE A 89 8.43 20.93 -5.38
C PHE A 89 7.85 22.33 -5.27
N ARG A 90 7.94 22.91 -4.10
CA ARG A 90 7.41 24.26 -3.81
C ARG A 90 8.35 25.01 -2.87
N ARG A 91 8.62 26.28 -3.15
CA ARG A 91 9.19 27.21 -2.18
C ARG A 91 8.03 27.81 -1.37
N VAL A 92 8.04 27.61 -0.07
CA VAL A 92 6.97 28.05 0.83
C VAL A 92 7.21 29.46 1.33
N ASN A 93 8.42 29.73 1.80
CA ASN A 93 8.77 31.01 2.39
C ASN A 93 10.27 31.33 2.20
N ARG A 94 10.65 32.57 2.47
CA ARG A 94 12.02 33.07 2.45
C ARG A 94 12.24 34.00 3.64
N SER A 95 13.35 33.81 4.35
CA SER A 95 13.93 34.79 5.29
C SER A 95 15.23 35.34 4.73
N GLU A 96 15.90 36.22 5.51
CA GLU A 96 17.21 36.77 5.13
C GLU A 96 18.27 35.66 5.04
N ASP A 97 18.21 34.67 5.94
CA ASP A 97 19.25 33.65 6.08
C ASP A 97 18.94 32.34 5.37
N GLN A 98 17.67 31.99 5.22
CA GLN A 98 17.26 30.69 4.66
C GLN A 98 15.94 30.75 3.92
N SER A 99 15.68 29.74 3.10
CA SER A 99 14.41 29.51 2.46
C SER A 99 13.79 28.20 2.92
N THR A 100 12.46 28.19 3.02
CA THR A 100 11.66 27.00 3.36
C THR A 100 11.07 26.42 2.08
N TYR A 101 11.26 25.12 1.91
CA TYR A 101 10.81 24.36 0.76
C TYR A 101 9.92 23.21 1.20
N GLN A 102 9.09 22.74 0.29
CA GLN A 102 8.27 21.55 0.48
C GLN A 102 8.33 20.67 -0.75
N ILE A 103 8.51 19.38 -0.55
CA ILE A 103 8.45 18.36 -1.59
C ILE A 103 7.39 17.30 -1.27
N THR A 104 6.91 16.63 -2.31
CA THR A 104 6.16 15.38 -2.19
C THR A 104 7.01 14.25 -2.72
N LEU A 105 7.22 13.24 -1.88
CA LEU A 105 7.95 12.00 -2.17
C LEU A 105 6.94 10.87 -2.38
N GLN A 106 7.03 10.19 -3.51
CA GLN A 106 6.16 9.08 -3.87
C GLN A 106 6.95 7.96 -4.52
N PRO A 107 6.45 6.71 -4.59
CA PRO A 107 7.14 5.65 -5.31
C PRO A 107 7.23 5.98 -6.81
N PHE A 108 8.20 5.38 -7.49
CA PHE A 108 8.39 5.56 -8.93
C PHE A 108 7.10 5.26 -9.72
N LEU A 109 6.29 4.30 -9.27
CA LEU A 109 4.99 3.99 -9.87
C LEU A 109 4.08 5.20 -10.05
N SER A 110 4.23 6.25 -9.25
CA SER A 110 3.44 7.49 -9.39
C SER A 110 3.63 8.17 -10.74
N LEU A 111 4.81 8.01 -11.35
CA LEU A 111 5.13 8.57 -12.67
C LEU A 111 4.36 7.90 -13.81
N LEU A 112 3.91 6.66 -13.62
CA LEU A 112 3.09 5.95 -14.60
C LEU A 112 1.74 6.63 -14.84
N ASP A 113 1.29 7.47 -13.89
CA ASP A 113 0.09 8.29 -14.07
C ASP A 113 0.25 9.40 -15.12
N LYS A 114 1.47 9.74 -15.50
CA LYS A 114 1.75 10.72 -16.56
C LYS A 114 1.70 10.13 -17.96
N GLN A 115 1.64 8.82 -18.10
CA GLN A 115 1.47 8.14 -19.38
C GLN A 115 0.00 7.77 -19.58
N PHE A 116 -0.69 8.53 -20.42
CA PHE A 116 -2.09 8.31 -20.76
C PHE A 116 -2.24 7.61 -22.12
N ARG A 117 -3.20 6.70 -22.22
CA ARG A 117 -3.51 6.00 -23.46
C ARG A 117 -4.99 6.15 -23.82
N SER A 118 -5.27 6.66 -25.00
CA SER A 118 -6.63 6.70 -25.54
C SER A 118 -7.17 5.32 -25.80
N HIS A 119 -6.33 4.45 -26.40
CA HIS A 119 -6.65 3.05 -26.63
C HIS A 119 -5.36 2.23 -26.83
N ARG A 120 -5.27 1.14 -26.10
CA ARG A 120 -4.24 0.10 -26.26
C ARG A 120 -4.83 -1.24 -25.87
N PHE A 121 -4.38 -2.31 -26.50
CA PHE A 121 -4.82 -3.66 -26.17
C PHE A 121 -3.65 -4.64 -26.15
N PHE A 122 -3.82 -5.68 -25.36
CA PHE A 122 -2.90 -6.79 -25.23
C PHE A 122 -3.64 -8.06 -25.62
N VAL A 123 -3.01 -8.91 -26.41
CA VAL A 123 -3.59 -10.15 -26.94
C VAL A 123 -2.87 -11.34 -26.33
N ASN A 124 -3.65 -12.35 -25.90
CA ASN A 124 -3.16 -13.60 -25.34
C ASN A 124 -2.15 -13.41 -24.20
N LYS A 125 -2.49 -12.55 -23.24
CA LYS A 125 -1.71 -12.30 -22.03
C LYS A 125 -2.56 -12.42 -20.77
N SER A 126 -1.94 -12.87 -19.68
CA SER A 126 -2.53 -12.81 -18.33
C SER A 126 -2.41 -11.43 -17.73
N VAL A 127 -3.17 -11.17 -16.67
CA VAL A 127 -3.08 -9.87 -15.95
C VAL A 127 -1.67 -9.62 -15.41
N PRO A 128 -0.99 -10.57 -14.74
CA PRO A 128 0.39 -10.34 -14.31
C PRO A 128 1.36 -10.05 -15.47
N GLU A 129 1.24 -10.77 -16.60
CA GLU A 129 2.09 -10.53 -17.79
C GLU A 129 1.87 -9.12 -18.37
N VAL A 130 0.65 -8.60 -18.34
CA VAL A 130 0.36 -7.22 -18.80
C VAL A 130 0.94 -6.20 -17.84
N VAL A 131 0.76 -6.40 -16.53
CA VAL A 131 1.32 -5.49 -15.51
C VAL A 131 2.84 -5.45 -15.63
N GLU A 132 3.49 -6.60 -15.71
CA GLU A 132 4.95 -6.69 -15.86
C GLU A 132 5.43 -5.98 -17.13
N GLN A 133 4.76 -6.18 -18.25
CA GLN A 133 5.11 -5.47 -19.51
C GLN A 133 5.03 -3.96 -19.34
N VAL A 134 3.98 -3.44 -18.68
CA VAL A 134 3.84 -2.00 -18.45
C VAL A 134 4.98 -1.48 -17.57
N LEU A 135 5.36 -2.21 -16.51
CA LEU A 135 6.49 -1.83 -15.65
C LEU A 135 7.80 -1.78 -16.43
N GLN A 136 8.06 -2.77 -17.28
CA GLN A 136 9.25 -2.83 -18.13
C GLN A 136 9.28 -1.70 -19.17
N GLU A 137 8.15 -1.33 -19.75
CA GLU A 137 8.04 -0.18 -20.66
C GLU A 137 8.39 1.15 -19.97
N HIS A 138 8.19 1.24 -18.66
CA HIS A 138 8.63 2.36 -17.83
C HIS A 138 10.03 2.19 -17.24
N HIS A 139 10.80 1.22 -17.75
CA HIS A 139 12.19 0.96 -17.39
C HIS A 139 12.43 0.54 -15.94
N LEU A 140 11.43 -0.04 -15.27
CA LEU A 140 11.67 -0.72 -14.00
C LEU A 140 12.50 -1.97 -14.25
N HIS A 141 13.52 -2.16 -13.43
CA HIS A 141 14.37 -3.34 -13.46
C HIS A 141 13.76 -4.49 -12.64
N ASP A 142 14.16 -5.71 -12.92
CA ASP A 142 13.63 -6.92 -12.28
C ASP A 142 13.77 -6.94 -10.74
N TRP A 143 14.68 -6.15 -10.16
CA TRP A 143 14.85 -6.01 -8.72
C TRP A 143 13.98 -4.91 -8.08
N GLU A 144 13.24 -4.12 -8.87
CA GLU A 144 12.36 -3.05 -8.40
C GLU A 144 10.91 -3.50 -8.26
N TYR A 145 10.59 -4.72 -8.71
CA TYR A 145 9.27 -5.33 -8.53
C TYR A 145 9.38 -6.84 -8.32
N GLU A 146 8.41 -7.41 -7.61
CA GLU A 146 8.32 -8.85 -7.36
C GLU A 146 6.86 -9.31 -7.46
N PHE A 147 6.66 -10.42 -8.19
CA PHE A 147 5.38 -11.13 -8.21
C PHE A 147 5.47 -12.37 -7.31
N ASN A 148 4.88 -12.31 -6.13
CA ASN A 148 4.75 -13.45 -5.22
C ASN A 148 3.31 -13.97 -5.26
N LEU A 149 2.97 -14.63 -6.35
CA LEU A 149 1.63 -15.14 -6.61
C LEU A 149 1.54 -16.63 -6.29
N LYS A 150 0.49 -17.03 -5.58
CA LYS A 150 0.15 -18.42 -5.32
C LYS A 150 -0.64 -19.01 -6.47
N GLN A 151 -1.50 -18.20 -7.08
CA GLN A 151 -2.42 -18.62 -8.12
C GLN A 151 -1.79 -18.49 -9.52
N HIS A 152 -2.28 -19.31 -10.45
CA HIS A 152 -1.97 -19.18 -11.86
C HIS A 152 -3.12 -18.42 -12.55
N TYR A 153 -2.77 -17.35 -13.27
CA TYR A 153 -3.75 -16.51 -13.97
C TYR A 153 -3.83 -16.90 -15.44
N PRO A 154 -5.04 -17.15 -15.98
CA PRO A 154 -5.19 -17.54 -17.37
C PRO A 154 -4.89 -16.37 -18.31
N ARG A 155 -4.41 -16.70 -19.49
CA ARG A 155 -4.28 -15.74 -20.57
C ARG A 155 -5.64 -15.39 -21.13
N ARG A 156 -5.94 -14.12 -21.21
CA ARG A 156 -7.15 -13.58 -21.82
C ARG A 156 -6.93 -13.36 -23.30
N GLU A 157 -7.99 -13.53 -24.10
CA GLU A 157 -7.93 -13.22 -25.52
C GLU A 157 -7.50 -11.77 -25.76
N GLN A 158 -8.06 -10.85 -25.00
CA GLN A 158 -7.77 -9.43 -25.10
C GLN A 158 -7.97 -8.71 -23.77
N ILE A 159 -7.04 -7.84 -23.44
CA ILE A 159 -7.13 -6.91 -22.32
C ILE A 159 -7.00 -5.50 -22.90
N ASN A 160 -7.96 -4.63 -22.58
CA ASN A 160 -8.01 -3.28 -23.12
C ASN A 160 -7.67 -2.24 -22.06
N GLN A 161 -6.84 -1.28 -22.45
CA GLN A 161 -6.66 0.00 -21.79
C GLN A 161 -7.40 1.05 -22.61
N TYR A 162 -8.32 1.79 -22.00
CA TYR A 162 -9.13 2.78 -22.70
C TYR A 162 -9.31 4.04 -21.87
N GLN A 163 -8.86 5.19 -22.38
CA GLN A 163 -9.00 6.51 -21.75
C GLN A 163 -8.52 6.51 -20.28
N GLU A 164 -7.38 5.91 -20.03
CA GLU A 164 -6.80 5.82 -18.69
C GLU A 164 -5.27 5.90 -18.72
N SER A 165 -4.66 6.34 -17.62
CA SER A 165 -3.21 6.31 -17.46
C SER A 165 -2.72 4.87 -17.28
N ASP A 166 -1.42 4.65 -17.52
CA ASP A 166 -0.81 3.34 -17.30
C ASP A 166 -0.94 2.90 -15.84
N LEU A 167 -0.83 3.83 -14.89
CA LEU A 167 -1.04 3.56 -13.47
C LEU A 167 -2.47 3.10 -13.18
N ALA A 168 -3.47 3.88 -13.60
CA ALA A 168 -4.88 3.55 -13.38
C ALA A 168 -5.24 2.19 -14.01
N PHE A 169 -4.68 1.90 -15.19
CA PHE A 169 -4.86 0.65 -15.88
C PHE A 169 -4.36 -0.56 -15.10
N ILE A 170 -3.09 -0.54 -14.65
CA ILE A 170 -2.53 -1.67 -13.90
C ILE A 170 -3.19 -1.83 -12.54
N GLN A 171 -3.50 -0.74 -11.83
CA GLN A 171 -4.22 -0.78 -10.56
C GLN A 171 -5.61 -1.41 -10.70
N ARG A 172 -6.33 -1.05 -11.76
CA ARG A 172 -7.65 -1.63 -12.06
C ARG A 172 -7.57 -3.13 -12.33
N LEU A 173 -6.63 -3.58 -13.14
CA LEU A 173 -6.43 -4.99 -13.47
C LEU A 173 -6.07 -5.81 -12.22
N LEU A 174 -5.15 -5.32 -11.41
CA LEU A 174 -4.73 -5.99 -10.17
C LEU A 174 -5.90 -6.12 -9.18
N ALA A 175 -6.64 -5.03 -8.97
CA ALA A 175 -7.81 -5.03 -8.10
C ALA A 175 -8.88 -6.01 -8.60
N GLU A 176 -9.11 -6.10 -9.90
CA GLU A 176 -10.10 -6.99 -10.51
C GLU A 176 -9.84 -8.45 -10.19
N VAL A 177 -8.60 -8.90 -10.23
CA VAL A 177 -8.21 -10.28 -9.95
C VAL A 177 -7.77 -10.53 -8.50
N GLY A 178 -7.88 -9.52 -7.63
CA GLY A 178 -7.61 -9.66 -6.21
C GLY A 178 -6.13 -9.67 -5.84
N ILE A 179 -5.25 -9.20 -6.71
CA ILE A 179 -3.83 -9.02 -6.42
C ILE A 179 -3.65 -7.70 -5.67
N PHE A 180 -3.13 -7.74 -4.47
CA PHE A 180 -2.75 -6.55 -3.71
C PHE A 180 -1.27 -6.26 -3.86
N TYR A 181 -0.85 -5.03 -3.54
CA TYR A 181 0.56 -4.66 -3.57
C TYR A 181 0.95 -3.79 -2.38
N PHE A 182 2.22 -3.81 -2.07
CA PHE A 182 2.86 -3.01 -1.03
C PHE A 182 4.32 -2.76 -1.39
N PHE A 183 4.98 -1.88 -0.65
CA PHE A 183 6.36 -1.48 -0.91
C PHE A 183 7.27 -1.85 0.24
N THR A 184 8.50 -2.24 -0.09
CA THR A 184 9.62 -2.38 0.83
C THR A 184 10.84 -1.65 0.28
N LEU A 185 11.85 -1.47 1.12
CA LEU A 185 13.14 -0.96 0.69
C LEU A 185 14.11 -2.13 0.48
N GLN A 186 14.77 -2.15 -0.66
CA GLN A 186 15.90 -3.04 -0.88
C GLN A 186 17.16 -2.37 -0.31
N GLU A 187 17.76 -2.99 0.70
CA GLU A 187 18.88 -2.39 1.42
C GLU A 187 20.14 -2.22 0.57
N GLU A 188 20.44 -3.16 -0.31
CA GLU A 188 21.62 -3.10 -1.18
C GLU A 188 21.52 -2.02 -2.25
N ALA A 189 20.39 -1.94 -2.95
CA ALA A 189 20.15 -0.97 -4.01
C ALA A 189 19.67 0.39 -3.49
N GLN A 190 19.25 0.47 -2.21
CA GLN A 190 18.66 1.67 -1.60
C GLN A 190 17.50 2.24 -2.42
N SER A 191 16.69 1.35 -3.01
CA SER A 191 15.51 1.68 -3.80
C SER A 191 14.27 0.98 -3.28
N GLU A 192 13.10 1.53 -3.58
CA GLU A 192 11.85 0.87 -3.28
C GLU A 192 11.62 -0.33 -4.19
N VAL A 193 10.99 -1.37 -3.64
CA VAL A 193 10.52 -2.55 -4.35
C VAL A 193 9.01 -2.65 -4.17
N VAL A 194 8.28 -2.81 -5.25
CA VAL A 194 6.85 -3.11 -5.21
C VAL A 194 6.63 -4.61 -5.25
N HIS A 195 5.86 -5.12 -4.28
CA HIS A 195 5.50 -6.53 -4.17
C HIS A 195 4.04 -6.72 -4.56
N PHE A 196 3.79 -7.55 -5.56
CA PHE A 196 2.46 -7.97 -5.98
C PHE A 196 2.16 -9.36 -5.40
N ALA A 197 1.06 -9.50 -4.70
CA ALA A 197 0.73 -10.71 -3.97
C ALA A 197 -0.76 -11.05 -4.01
N ASP A 198 -1.09 -12.32 -3.84
CA ASP A 198 -2.46 -12.82 -3.83
C ASP A 198 -2.78 -13.76 -2.66
N ALA A 199 -1.84 -13.93 -1.75
CA ALA A 199 -1.98 -14.84 -0.61
C ALA A 199 -1.22 -14.34 0.62
N GLN A 200 -1.61 -14.84 1.80
CA GLN A 200 -1.05 -14.44 3.10
C GLN A 200 0.43 -14.76 3.27
N ARG A 201 0.97 -15.76 2.55
CA ARG A 201 2.39 -16.12 2.62
C ARG A 201 3.35 -15.00 2.23
N ALA A 202 2.86 -14.00 1.49
CA ALA A 202 3.64 -12.85 1.07
C ALA A 202 3.72 -11.75 2.14
N LEU A 203 2.96 -11.86 3.23
CA LEU A 203 2.93 -10.89 4.31
C LEU A 203 4.20 -10.99 5.17
N MET A 204 4.50 -9.92 5.88
CA MET A 204 5.63 -9.82 6.78
C MET A 204 5.20 -10.18 8.21
N PHE A 205 5.61 -11.34 8.68
CA PHE A 205 5.26 -11.88 10.00
C PHE A 205 6.26 -11.46 11.10
N ASP A 206 6.03 -11.95 12.31
CA ASP A 206 6.93 -11.81 13.49
C ASP A 206 7.14 -10.36 13.94
N LYS A 207 6.12 -9.52 13.78
CA LYS A 207 6.09 -8.16 14.32
C LYS A 207 5.31 -8.13 15.63
N THR A 208 5.91 -7.53 16.66
CA THR A 208 5.27 -7.41 17.99
C THR A 208 5.42 -6.02 18.55
N LEU A 209 4.39 -5.54 19.24
CA LEU A 209 4.42 -4.29 20.00
C LEU A 209 3.67 -4.45 21.32
N PRO A 210 4.24 -3.96 22.43
CA PRO A 210 3.54 -3.92 23.70
C PRO A 210 2.53 -2.77 23.74
N VAL A 211 1.41 -2.99 24.42
CA VAL A 211 0.48 -1.92 24.77
C VAL A 211 1.07 -1.11 25.92
N ASN A 212 1.27 0.17 25.69
CA ASN A 212 1.67 1.10 26.72
C ASN A 212 1.20 2.51 26.35
N SER A 213 0.37 3.11 27.18
CA SER A 213 -0.03 4.50 26.97
C SER A 213 1.13 5.42 27.40
N PRO A 214 1.60 6.32 26.53
CA PRO A 214 2.61 7.28 26.95
C PRO A 214 2.01 8.15 28.06
N SER A 215 2.43 7.91 29.29
CA SER A 215 2.17 8.83 30.38
C SER A 215 3.06 10.04 30.16
N GLY A 216 2.50 11.25 30.12
CA GLY A 216 3.15 12.48 29.67
C GLY A 216 4.41 12.93 30.41
N MET A 217 5.06 12.07 31.17
CA MET A 217 6.29 12.36 31.92
C MET A 217 7.41 11.32 31.80
N SER A 218 7.18 10.16 31.18
CA SER A 218 8.25 9.20 30.93
C SER A 218 8.06 8.57 29.56
N ASP A 219 8.81 9.07 28.60
CA ASP A 219 9.17 8.31 27.43
C ASP A 219 10.09 7.18 27.93
N SER A 220 9.56 5.97 28.02
CA SER A 220 10.34 4.80 28.45
C SER A 220 11.40 4.42 27.42
N GLY A 221 11.51 5.14 26.31
CA GLY A 221 12.39 4.79 25.18
C GLY A 221 11.99 3.49 24.47
N THR A 222 10.88 2.87 24.87
CA THR A 222 10.39 1.62 24.29
C THR A 222 9.24 1.91 23.33
N GLU A 223 9.35 1.40 22.11
CA GLU A 223 8.26 1.49 21.14
C GLU A 223 7.02 0.74 21.64
N SER A 224 5.86 1.34 21.47
CA SER A 224 4.60 0.81 22.00
C SER A 224 3.41 1.23 21.14
N ILE A 225 2.27 0.59 21.42
CA ILE A 225 0.99 0.87 20.79
C ILE A 225 -0.03 1.28 21.87
N TRP A 226 -0.90 2.24 21.55
CA TRP A 226 -1.96 2.71 22.44
C TRP A 226 -3.17 3.23 21.66
N GLY A 227 -4.22 3.59 22.38
CA GLY A 227 -5.43 4.15 21.78
C GLY A 227 -6.14 3.18 20.85
N LEU A 228 -6.11 1.88 21.18
CA LEU A 228 -6.80 0.84 20.42
C LEU A 228 -8.30 1.13 20.37
N SER A 229 -8.81 1.31 19.17
CA SER A 229 -10.24 1.48 18.89
C SER A 229 -10.69 0.44 17.88
N ILE A 230 -11.81 -0.21 18.16
CA ILE A 230 -12.34 -1.30 17.36
C ILE A 230 -13.73 -0.93 16.90
N THR A 231 -13.95 -1.02 15.60
CA THR A 231 -15.24 -0.79 14.95
C THR A 231 -15.73 -2.08 14.31
N HIS A 232 -16.92 -2.51 14.64
CA HIS A 232 -17.60 -3.64 14.00
C HIS A 232 -18.72 -3.12 13.11
N ASN A 233 -18.75 -3.60 11.87
CA ASN A 233 -19.76 -3.24 10.88
C ASN A 233 -20.54 -4.48 10.44
N VAL A 234 -21.82 -4.32 10.16
CA VAL A 234 -22.58 -5.32 9.42
C VAL A 234 -22.14 -5.25 7.97
N VAL A 235 -21.76 -6.40 7.43
CA VAL A 235 -21.37 -6.54 6.01
C VAL A 235 -22.19 -7.62 5.33
N GLU A 236 -22.10 -7.72 4.03
CA GLU A 236 -22.86 -8.65 3.22
C GLU A 236 -22.55 -10.11 3.60
N ALA A 237 -23.59 -10.95 3.65
CA ALA A 237 -23.47 -12.33 4.12
C ALA A 237 -22.90 -13.27 3.06
N ASN A 238 -23.18 -13.00 1.79
CA ASN A 238 -22.72 -13.84 0.69
C ASN A 238 -22.80 -13.12 -0.65
N VAL A 239 -22.16 -13.72 -1.66
CA VAL A 239 -22.12 -13.20 -3.03
C VAL A 239 -22.44 -14.32 -4.01
N THR A 240 -23.29 -14.00 -4.99
CA THR A 240 -23.55 -14.82 -6.17
C THR A 240 -23.28 -14.00 -7.42
N THR A 241 -22.51 -14.52 -8.36
CA THR A 241 -22.25 -13.85 -9.64
C THR A 241 -22.79 -14.66 -10.79
N ARG A 242 -23.29 -13.98 -11.82
CA ARG A 242 -23.76 -14.58 -13.07
C ARG A 242 -23.18 -13.82 -14.26
N ASP A 243 -22.87 -14.57 -15.30
CA ASP A 243 -22.40 -14.05 -16.57
C ASP A 243 -23.10 -14.77 -17.74
N TYR A 244 -22.86 -14.30 -18.95
CA TYR A 244 -23.36 -14.90 -20.18
C TYR A 244 -22.22 -15.06 -21.18
N ASN A 245 -21.99 -16.29 -21.64
CA ASN A 245 -21.01 -16.57 -22.68
C ASN A 245 -21.74 -16.72 -24.04
N PRO A 246 -21.58 -15.74 -24.96
CA PRO A 246 -22.26 -15.84 -26.27
C PRO A 246 -21.74 -16.99 -27.14
N ARG A 247 -20.58 -17.56 -26.83
CA ARG A 247 -20.02 -18.73 -27.55
C ARG A 247 -20.58 -20.06 -27.05
N ASP A 248 -21.11 -20.05 -25.83
CA ASP A 248 -21.78 -21.21 -25.23
C ASP A 248 -23.01 -20.71 -24.45
N ALA A 249 -24.03 -20.35 -25.23
CA ALA A 249 -25.26 -19.74 -24.72
C ALA A 249 -26.11 -20.69 -23.86
N GLN A 250 -25.88 -21.99 -23.94
CA GLN A 250 -26.61 -23.00 -23.17
C GLN A 250 -26.00 -23.22 -21.78
N SER A 251 -24.75 -22.82 -21.58
CA SER A 251 -24.07 -22.96 -20.30
C SER A 251 -24.57 -21.94 -19.30
N VAL A 252 -25.00 -22.39 -18.14
CA VAL A 252 -25.41 -21.50 -17.03
C VAL A 252 -24.17 -21.07 -16.27
N LEU A 253 -23.71 -19.86 -16.55
CA LEU A 253 -22.54 -19.26 -15.91
C LEU A 253 -22.92 -18.53 -14.62
N GLN A 254 -23.40 -19.27 -13.64
CA GLN A 254 -23.71 -18.74 -12.31
C GLN A 254 -22.81 -19.41 -11.28
N SER A 255 -22.19 -18.60 -10.42
CA SER A 255 -21.41 -19.11 -9.28
C SER A 255 -22.31 -19.89 -8.31
N ALA A 256 -21.70 -20.75 -7.53
CA ALA A 256 -22.29 -21.10 -6.25
C ALA A 256 -22.34 -19.86 -5.37
N THR A 257 -23.24 -19.84 -4.39
CA THR A 257 -23.24 -18.80 -3.35
C THR A 257 -21.93 -18.88 -2.56
N ALA A 258 -21.14 -17.81 -2.60
CA ALA A 258 -19.89 -17.71 -1.89
C ALA A 258 -20.14 -17.09 -0.51
N ASP A 259 -19.92 -17.88 0.53
CA ASP A 259 -19.91 -17.44 1.91
C ASP A 259 -18.54 -17.78 2.51
N MET A 260 -17.75 -16.72 2.74
CA MET A 260 -16.40 -16.80 3.28
C MET A 260 -16.36 -16.47 4.77
N THR A 261 -17.51 -16.24 5.41
CA THR A 261 -17.60 -15.92 6.85
C THR A 261 -16.99 -17.05 7.68
N ARG A 262 -16.25 -16.69 8.72
CA ARG A 262 -15.58 -17.63 9.62
C ARG A 262 -15.65 -17.14 11.07
N GLY A 263 -15.80 -18.09 12.00
CA GLY A 263 -15.67 -17.86 13.43
C GLY A 263 -16.61 -16.78 13.96
N ASN A 264 -16.07 -15.84 14.71
CA ASN A 264 -16.85 -14.77 15.38
C ASN A 264 -17.54 -13.79 14.41
N GLY A 265 -17.26 -13.86 13.13
CA GLY A 265 -17.95 -13.06 12.10
C GLY A 265 -19.34 -13.60 11.73
N GLU A 266 -19.64 -14.85 12.08
CA GLU A 266 -20.96 -15.43 11.86
C GLU A 266 -22.02 -14.67 12.70
N GLY A 267 -23.12 -14.27 12.06
CA GLY A 267 -24.17 -13.47 12.71
C GLY A 267 -23.98 -11.95 12.65
N LEU A 268 -22.81 -11.47 12.18
CA LEU A 268 -22.56 -10.05 11.93
C LEU A 268 -22.67 -9.69 10.44
N THR A 269 -23.25 -10.58 9.64
CA THR A 269 -23.48 -10.41 8.22
C THR A 269 -24.96 -10.38 7.89
N TYR A 270 -25.31 -9.65 6.84
CA TYR A 270 -26.70 -9.58 6.38
C TYR A 270 -26.76 -9.35 4.86
N GLY A 271 -27.73 -9.98 4.23
CA GLY A 271 -28.04 -9.75 2.83
C GLY A 271 -27.15 -10.50 1.83
N GLU A 272 -27.68 -10.67 0.64
CA GLU A 272 -27.00 -11.28 -0.49
C GLU A 272 -26.64 -10.20 -1.53
N VAL A 273 -25.45 -10.30 -2.11
CA VAL A 273 -25.06 -9.53 -3.27
C VAL A 273 -25.12 -10.42 -4.50
N TYR A 274 -25.98 -10.05 -5.44
CA TYR A 274 -26.10 -10.73 -6.73
C TYR A 274 -25.59 -9.81 -7.84
N HIS A 275 -24.56 -10.29 -8.57
CA HIS A 275 -24.00 -9.59 -9.71
C HIS A 275 -24.28 -10.29 -11.02
N TYR A 276 -24.88 -9.57 -11.99
CA TYR A 276 -24.88 -9.94 -13.38
C TYR A 276 -23.91 -9.05 -14.14
N LYS A 277 -22.68 -9.54 -14.37
CA LYS A 277 -21.59 -8.79 -14.99
C LYS A 277 -20.73 -9.70 -15.87
N LEU A 278 -20.30 -9.18 -17.01
CA LEU A 278 -19.31 -9.82 -17.87
C LEU A 278 -17.93 -9.82 -17.18
N ARG A 279 -17.57 -10.90 -16.52
CA ARG A 279 -16.30 -11.04 -15.78
C ARG A 279 -15.59 -12.37 -16.06
N HIS A 280 -16.33 -13.40 -16.41
CA HIS A 280 -15.83 -14.76 -16.47
C HIS A 280 -16.51 -15.53 -17.60
N ARG A 281 -15.87 -16.58 -18.08
CA ARG A 281 -16.38 -17.45 -19.15
C ARG A 281 -16.72 -18.84 -18.67
N GLU A 282 -16.29 -19.18 -17.46
CA GLU A 282 -16.44 -20.49 -16.86
C GLU A 282 -16.99 -20.38 -15.43
N ARG A 283 -17.72 -21.40 -15.01
CA ARG A 283 -18.26 -21.47 -13.65
C ARG A 283 -17.18 -21.72 -12.61
N GLY A 284 -16.22 -22.61 -12.93
CA GLY A 284 -15.21 -23.08 -12.02
C GLY A 284 -15.71 -24.05 -10.95
N ASP A 285 -14.78 -24.68 -10.24
CA ASP A 285 -15.08 -25.54 -9.09
C ASP A 285 -15.53 -24.71 -7.89
N LYS A 286 -16.39 -25.28 -7.03
CA LYS A 286 -16.86 -24.61 -5.82
C LYS A 286 -15.86 -24.66 -4.69
N ILE A 287 -15.14 -25.78 -4.56
CA ILE A 287 -14.23 -26.04 -3.43
C ILE A 287 -12.86 -25.45 -3.69
N ASP A 288 -12.32 -25.63 -4.90
CA ASP A 288 -11.03 -25.10 -5.35
C ASP A 288 -11.20 -24.35 -6.68
N PRO A 289 -11.74 -23.13 -6.64
CA PRO A 289 -12.03 -22.38 -7.85
C PRO A 289 -10.74 -21.91 -8.53
N GLN A 290 -10.62 -22.25 -9.80
CA GLN A 290 -9.57 -21.68 -10.65
C GLN A 290 -9.77 -20.16 -10.79
N THR A 291 -8.68 -19.45 -10.95
CA THR A 291 -8.69 -17.99 -11.13
C THR A 291 -9.53 -17.56 -12.33
N GLU A 292 -10.18 -16.42 -12.19
CA GLU A 292 -11.04 -15.80 -13.20
C GLU A 292 -12.30 -16.58 -13.56
N THR A 293 -12.70 -17.54 -12.74
CA THR A 293 -14.00 -18.25 -12.86
C THR A 293 -15.09 -17.55 -12.02
N ALA A 294 -16.35 -17.93 -12.24
CA ALA A 294 -17.48 -17.37 -11.49
C ALA A 294 -17.31 -17.55 -9.97
N ASN A 295 -16.96 -18.75 -9.55
CA ASN A 295 -16.78 -19.06 -8.14
C ASN A 295 -15.59 -18.29 -7.53
N PHE A 296 -14.52 -18.09 -8.28
CA PHE A 296 -13.39 -17.28 -7.87
C PHE A 296 -13.79 -15.81 -7.62
N TYR A 297 -14.46 -15.19 -8.57
CA TYR A 297 -14.89 -13.79 -8.42
C TYR A 297 -15.93 -13.58 -7.31
N ALA A 298 -16.84 -14.52 -7.12
CA ALA A 298 -17.80 -14.46 -6.02
C ALA A 298 -17.08 -14.49 -4.66
N ARG A 299 -16.04 -15.32 -4.50
CA ARG A 299 -15.21 -15.36 -3.30
C ARG A 299 -14.42 -14.08 -3.08
N LEU A 300 -13.78 -13.55 -4.12
CA LEU A 300 -13.05 -12.28 -4.03
C LEU A 300 -13.97 -11.14 -3.59
N ASP A 301 -15.17 -11.06 -4.14
CA ASP A 301 -16.11 -10.01 -3.78
C ASP A 301 -16.54 -10.13 -2.31
N HIS A 302 -16.78 -11.36 -1.83
CA HIS A 302 -17.12 -11.56 -0.42
C HIS A 302 -15.93 -11.28 0.52
N GLU A 303 -14.71 -11.67 0.15
CA GLU A 303 -13.50 -11.30 0.90
C GLU A 303 -13.33 -9.77 1.01
N ARG A 304 -13.66 -9.00 -0.03
CA ARG A 304 -13.65 -7.53 0.01
C ARG A 304 -14.65 -6.98 1.04
N PHE A 305 -15.85 -7.52 1.11
CA PHE A 305 -16.85 -7.10 2.09
C PHE A 305 -16.40 -7.44 3.51
N LEU A 306 -15.90 -8.65 3.74
CA LEU A 306 -15.43 -9.08 5.05
C LEU A 306 -14.23 -8.27 5.57
N ALA A 307 -13.42 -7.69 4.69
CA ALA A 307 -12.33 -6.79 5.08
C ALA A 307 -12.82 -5.52 5.80
N HIS A 308 -14.09 -5.18 5.69
CA HIS A 308 -14.70 -4.02 6.36
C HIS A 308 -15.47 -4.39 7.63
N GLN A 309 -15.56 -5.67 7.98
CA GLN A 309 -16.36 -6.14 9.11
C GLN A 309 -15.81 -5.68 10.47
N THR A 310 -14.51 -5.77 10.66
CA THR A 310 -13.83 -5.34 11.88
C THR A 310 -12.63 -4.48 11.50
N LEU A 311 -12.64 -3.23 11.95
CA LEU A 311 -11.58 -2.27 11.72
C LEU A 311 -10.95 -1.87 13.05
N ILE A 312 -9.63 -1.86 13.11
CA ILE A 312 -8.85 -1.52 14.29
C ILE A 312 -7.98 -0.32 13.96
N THR A 313 -8.06 0.70 14.81
CA THR A 313 -7.18 1.86 14.76
C THR A 313 -6.38 2.00 16.03
N ALA A 314 -5.17 2.49 15.94
CA ALA A 314 -4.28 2.72 17.07
C ALA A 314 -3.28 3.81 16.77
N SER A 315 -2.56 4.22 17.79
CA SER A 315 -1.38 5.10 17.69
C SER A 315 -0.14 4.37 18.18
N SER A 316 1.02 4.72 17.64
CA SER A 316 2.30 4.12 18.01
C SER A 316 3.44 5.14 17.88
N THR A 317 4.59 4.80 18.45
CA THR A 317 5.89 5.48 18.23
C THR A 317 6.80 4.71 17.28
N ALA A 318 6.43 3.47 16.90
CA ALA A 318 7.26 2.59 16.09
C ALA A 318 7.30 3.04 14.61
N ALA A 319 8.42 3.61 14.18
CA ALA A 319 8.61 4.10 12.82
C ALA A 319 8.58 2.98 11.77
N TRP A 320 8.98 1.76 12.14
CA TRP A 320 9.06 0.61 11.24
C TRP A 320 7.71 0.04 10.80
N LEU A 321 6.60 0.46 11.42
CA LEU A 321 5.27 0.01 11.03
C LEU A 321 4.97 0.32 9.55
N ALA A 322 4.44 -0.67 8.85
CA ALA A 322 4.11 -0.57 7.43
C ALA A 322 2.93 -1.49 7.07
N PRO A 323 2.22 -1.21 5.98
CA PRO A 323 1.23 -2.13 5.43
C PRO A 323 1.84 -3.49 5.07
N ALA A 324 1.04 -4.53 5.07
CA ALA A 324 1.40 -5.93 4.85
C ALA A 324 2.18 -6.60 6.00
N GLN A 325 2.38 -5.92 7.13
CA GLN A 325 2.90 -6.55 8.34
C GLN A 325 1.77 -7.22 9.13
N VAL A 326 2.07 -8.37 9.70
CA VAL A 326 1.20 -9.06 10.66
C VAL A 326 1.74 -8.78 12.06
N LEU A 327 0.98 -8.01 12.82
CA LEU A 327 1.37 -7.48 14.11
C LEU A 327 0.68 -8.25 15.25
N THR A 328 1.45 -8.72 16.22
CA THR A 328 0.95 -9.23 17.49
C THR A 328 1.07 -8.14 18.56
N VAL A 329 -0.05 -7.79 19.16
CA VAL A 329 -0.10 -6.84 20.27
C VAL A 329 0.08 -7.61 21.57
N THR A 330 1.02 -7.18 22.39
CA THR A 330 1.31 -7.83 23.67
C THR A 330 0.93 -6.94 24.86
N ASP A 331 0.45 -7.53 25.94
CA ASP A 331 0.17 -6.84 27.20
C ASP A 331 0.67 -7.70 28.36
N SER A 332 1.01 -7.09 29.48
CA SER A 332 1.33 -7.75 30.73
C SER A 332 0.18 -8.63 31.23
N LEU A 333 -1.06 -8.25 30.92
CA LEU A 333 -2.28 -9.00 31.17
C LEU A 333 -3.04 -9.23 29.86
N PRO A 334 -2.70 -10.25 29.07
CA PRO A 334 -3.30 -10.46 27.74
C PRO A 334 -4.84 -10.57 27.76
N SER A 335 -5.41 -11.03 28.85
CA SER A 335 -6.87 -11.14 29.02
C SER A 335 -7.61 -9.79 29.10
N THR A 336 -6.89 -8.69 29.26
CA THR A 336 -7.45 -7.33 29.25
C THR A 336 -7.56 -6.74 27.85
N LEU A 337 -6.91 -7.35 26.87
CA LEU A 337 -7.03 -6.91 25.48
C LEU A 337 -8.42 -7.26 24.93
N PRO A 338 -9.03 -6.39 24.12
CA PRO A 338 -10.25 -6.72 23.39
C PRO A 338 -10.05 -7.96 22.51
N ALA A 339 -11.06 -8.81 22.39
CA ALA A 339 -10.98 -10.09 21.68
C ALA A 339 -10.34 -10.00 20.27
N PRO A 340 -10.68 -9.03 19.39
CA PRO A 340 -10.06 -8.91 18.07
C PRO A 340 -8.58 -8.58 18.08
N VAL A 341 -8.05 -8.06 19.21
CA VAL A 341 -6.63 -7.66 19.34
C VAL A 341 -5.80 -8.73 20.04
N GLN A 342 -6.43 -9.76 20.61
CA GLN A 342 -5.73 -10.91 21.20
C GLN A 342 -5.06 -11.78 20.13
N ASP A 343 -5.63 -11.80 18.92
CA ASP A 343 -5.08 -12.48 17.75
C ASP A 343 -4.24 -11.51 16.90
N PRO A 344 -3.36 -12.00 16.02
CA PRO A 344 -2.56 -11.16 15.12
C PRO A 344 -3.42 -10.25 14.24
N LEU A 345 -2.88 -9.07 13.93
CA LEU A 345 -3.52 -8.05 13.10
C LEU A 345 -2.76 -7.87 11.79
N LEU A 346 -3.49 -7.76 10.68
CA LEU A 346 -2.92 -7.32 9.42
C LEU A 346 -2.98 -5.80 9.35
N ILE A 347 -1.83 -5.14 9.23
CA ILE A 347 -1.74 -3.71 9.00
C ILE A 347 -2.10 -3.40 7.56
N THR A 348 -3.17 -2.64 7.36
CA THR A 348 -3.64 -2.21 6.05
C THR A 348 -3.23 -0.77 5.71
N GLY A 349 -2.92 0.03 6.71
CA GLY A 349 -2.48 1.40 6.52
C GLY A 349 -1.73 1.96 7.71
N THR A 350 -0.82 2.88 7.42
CA THR A 350 -0.06 3.65 8.40
C THR A 350 -0.02 5.11 7.99
N GLY A 351 -0.07 5.99 8.98
CA GLY A 351 0.15 7.42 8.80
C GLY A 351 1.30 7.88 9.69
N PHE A 352 2.08 8.82 9.20
CA PHE A 352 3.26 9.36 9.88
C PHE A 352 3.15 10.87 9.96
N THR A 353 3.36 11.44 11.14
CA THR A 353 3.37 12.89 11.34
C THR A 353 4.43 13.25 12.37
N THR A 354 5.23 14.25 12.07
CA THR A 354 6.20 14.82 13.01
C THR A 354 6.58 16.23 12.63
N SER A 355 7.12 16.95 13.59
CA SER A 355 7.82 18.23 13.40
C SER A 355 9.08 18.29 14.28
N ARG A 356 9.89 19.34 14.14
CA ARG A 356 11.04 19.57 15.04
C ARG A 356 10.65 19.68 16.52
N ARG A 357 9.40 20.06 16.78
CA ARG A 357 8.89 20.30 18.15
C ARG A 357 8.10 19.13 18.69
N GLU A 358 7.67 18.22 17.83
CA GLU A 358 6.81 17.10 18.17
C GLU A 358 7.50 15.78 17.82
N ALA A 359 7.35 14.81 18.70
CA ALA A 359 7.82 13.45 18.43
C ALA A 359 7.05 12.82 17.28
N LEU A 360 7.66 11.86 16.61
CA LEU A 360 6.99 11.06 15.57
C LEU A 360 5.75 10.38 16.15
N ARG A 361 4.63 10.63 15.49
CA ARG A 361 3.36 9.90 15.75
C ARG A 361 3.05 9.03 14.55
N VAL A 362 2.82 7.76 14.82
CA VAL A 362 2.37 6.78 13.84
C VAL A 362 0.92 6.44 14.13
N SER A 363 0.04 6.60 13.15
CA SER A 363 -1.32 6.10 13.19
C SER A 363 -1.40 4.76 12.44
N LEU A 364 -2.20 3.85 12.95
CA LEU A 364 -2.34 2.49 12.44
C LEU A 364 -3.79 2.21 12.06
N LEU A 365 -3.97 1.60 10.91
CA LEU A 365 -5.22 0.97 10.49
C LEU A 365 -4.93 -0.51 10.24
N ALA A 366 -5.71 -1.38 10.86
CA ALA A 366 -5.55 -2.82 10.77
C ALA A 366 -6.89 -3.54 10.69
N VAL A 367 -6.82 -4.79 10.25
CA VAL A 367 -7.93 -5.76 10.29
C VAL A 367 -7.45 -7.01 10.99
N PRO A 368 -8.32 -7.86 11.55
CA PRO A 368 -7.91 -9.15 12.06
C PRO A 368 -7.21 -9.97 10.96
N TYR A 369 -6.06 -10.55 11.29
CA TYR A 369 -5.38 -11.47 10.37
C TYR A 369 -6.15 -12.80 10.31
N SER A 370 -6.24 -13.38 9.12
CA SER A 370 -6.85 -14.69 8.90
C SER A 370 -5.95 -15.54 8.00
N GLU A 371 -5.79 -16.80 8.35
CA GLU A 371 -5.08 -17.77 7.50
C GLU A 371 -5.89 -18.18 6.27
N THR A 372 -7.23 -18.03 6.33
CA THR A 372 -8.16 -18.48 5.29
C THR A 372 -8.78 -17.37 4.47
N LEU A 373 -8.88 -16.17 5.04
CA LEU A 373 -9.41 -14.97 4.37
C LEU A 373 -8.26 -14.06 3.99
N CYS A 374 -8.06 -13.83 2.70
CA CYS A 374 -7.07 -12.90 2.21
C CYS A 374 -7.69 -11.51 2.08
N TRP A 375 -6.97 -10.48 2.51
CA TRP A 375 -7.35 -9.11 2.22
C TRP A 375 -7.28 -8.85 0.71
N ARG A 376 -8.31 -8.22 0.15
CA ARG A 376 -8.38 -7.90 -1.28
C ARG A 376 -8.55 -6.41 -1.50
N PRO A 377 -7.88 -5.84 -2.51
CA PRO A 377 -8.06 -4.44 -2.85
C PRO A 377 -9.50 -4.17 -3.30
N PRO A 378 -10.05 -2.98 -3.00
CA PRO A 378 -11.36 -2.58 -3.51
C PRO A 378 -11.35 -2.51 -5.03
N LEU A 379 -12.49 -2.85 -5.64
CA LEU A 379 -12.66 -2.72 -7.09
C LEU A 379 -12.55 -1.25 -7.52
N LEU A 380 -11.81 -1.02 -8.58
CA LEU A 380 -11.71 0.27 -9.23
C LEU A 380 -12.67 0.36 -10.42
N PRO A 381 -13.18 1.56 -10.76
CA PRO A 381 -14.10 1.75 -11.88
C PRO A 381 -13.47 1.29 -13.20
N ARG A 382 -14.23 0.53 -13.98
CA ARG A 382 -13.87 0.23 -15.37
C ARG A 382 -14.14 1.45 -16.25
N PRO A 383 -13.27 1.73 -17.23
CA PRO A 383 -13.55 2.75 -18.21
C PRO A 383 -14.80 2.38 -19.02
N LYS A 384 -15.62 3.38 -19.32
CA LYS A 384 -16.83 3.21 -20.13
C LYS A 384 -16.60 3.82 -21.50
N VAL A 385 -16.90 3.04 -22.53
CA VAL A 385 -16.91 3.55 -23.91
C VAL A 385 -18.23 4.32 -24.11
N THR A 386 -18.11 5.62 -24.25
CA THR A 386 -19.23 6.51 -24.56
C THR A 386 -19.16 6.90 -26.03
N GLY A 387 -20.14 6.48 -26.82
CA GLY A 387 -20.21 6.80 -28.25
C GLY A 387 -19.90 5.59 -29.16
N THR A 388 -19.83 5.86 -30.45
CA THR A 388 -19.56 4.86 -31.48
C THR A 388 -18.08 4.67 -31.70
N MET A 389 -17.62 3.44 -31.84
CA MET A 389 -16.26 3.10 -32.24
C MET A 389 -16.28 2.52 -33.67
N THR A 390 -15.31 2.96 -34.48
CA THR A 390 -15.11 2.39 -35.80
C THR A 390 -14.35 1.08 -35.67
N ALA A 391 -14.94 -0.03 -36.10
CA ALA A 391 -14.25 -1.31 -36.22
C ALA A 391 -13.77 -1.51 -37.68
N ARG A 392 -12.60 -2.10 -37.82
CA ARG A 392 -12.07 -2.58 -39.11
C ARG A 392 -12.05 -4.10 -39.08
#